data_b7043540c54c1b9016b645247befedbd
#
_entry.id   b7043540c54c1b9016b645247befedbd
#
_cell.length_a   1.000
_cell.length_b   1.000
_cell.length_c   1.000
_cell.angle_alpha   90.00
_cell.angle_beta   90.00
_cell.angle_gamma   90.00
#
_symmetry.space_group_name_H-M   'P 1'
#
loop_
_entity.id
_entity.type
_entity.pdbx_description
1 polymer ?
#
loop_
_entity_poly.entity_id
_entity_poly.type
_entity_poly.pdbx_seq_one_letter_code
_entity_poly.pdbx_strand_id
1 'polypeptide(L)'
;MEWKHLKARVLETGAVRLSGEPADEYISRSAAGPSAGSPGSIFFTAGGGRRVRAEMDGASPIEVVHRGGGEADLIIDGEVVSGRLEPPALHCPRQAYITVSGTCIFHCRYCTVPGLPGRRKTIDEIVRMVKDVSDRVDAIAITSGVASSIEEEEAYVLEVVAALRSSGHPIGVSIYPTPRTPAHLHALGVAEVKFNLEAATPELFAKMCPGLSWETIREALRSSVALFGRGRVYSNIIVGLGETDDDLERLMEYLAGSGVIPILRPLTPAASLADRSRPSAERLLSLARVHERILREAGLDPRHALTMCAACTGCDLVPGRDV
;
A
#
# COMPACT_ATOMS: atom_id res chain seq x y z
N MET A 1 -10.09 -3.84 -24.16
CA MET A 1 -8.71 -3.86 -23.54
C MET A 1 -8.63 -4.95 -22.48
N GLU A 2 -7.49 -5.71 -22.39
CA GLU A 2 -7.27 -6.64 -21.29
C GLU A 2 -7.07 -5.90 -19.97
N TRP A 3 -7.56 -6.47 -18.87
CA TRP A 3 -7.50 -5.84 -17.54
C TRP A 3 -6.11 -5.33 -17.14
N LYS A 4 -5.06 -6.11 -17.36
CA LYS A 4 -3.70 -5.69 -17.01
C LYS A 4 -3.26 -4.39 -17.70
N HIS A 5 -3.63 -4.21 -18.97
CA HIS A 5 -3.32 -3.00 -19.73
C HIS A 5 -4.14 -1.81 -19.22
N LEU A 6 -5.43 -2.03 -18.97
CA LEU A 6 -6.31 -1.03 -18.38
C LEU A 6 -5.78 -0.57 -17.02
N LYS A 7 -5.49 -1.52 -16.12
CA LYS A 7 -4.99 -1.19 -14.78
C LYS A 7 -3.64 -0.45 -14.85
N ALA A 8 -2.72 -0.89 -15.72
CA ALA A 8 -1.44 -0.21 -15.91
C ALA A 8 -1.62 1.24 -16.40
N ARG A 9 -2.57 1.50 -17.31
CA ARG A 9 -2.91 2.86 -17.76
C ARG A 9 -3.49 3.72 -16.64
N VAL A 10 -4.39 3.17 -15.81
CA VAL A 10 -4.91 3.87 -14.63
C VAL A 10 -3.79 4.18 -13.63
N LEU A 11 -2.86 3.25 -13.41
CA LEU A 11 -1.71 3.45 -12.52
C LEU A 11 -0.71 4.48 -13.05
N GLU A 12 -0.47 4.54 -14.36
CA GLU A 12 0.33 5.57 -15.03
C GLU A 12 -0.30 6.95 -14.87
N THR A 13 -1.59 7.10 -15.17
CA THR A 13 -2.33 8.35 -14.99
C THR A 13 -2.47 8.70 -13.51
N GLY A 14 -2.73 7.71 -12.66
CA GLY A 14 -2.83 7.82 -11.21
C GLY A 14 -4.12 8.43 -10.70
N ALA A 15 -4.94 9.02 -11.57
CA ALA A 15 -6.17 9.71 -11.22
C ALA A 15 -7.30 9.45 -12.21
N VAL A 16 -8.53 9.68 -11.75
CA VAL A 16 -9.75 9.59 -12.56
C VAL A 16 -10.65 10.80 -12.31
N ARG A 17 -11.41 11.19 -13.30
CA ARG A 17 -12.55 12.09 -13.15
C ARG A 17 -13.76 11.26 -12.74
N LEU A 18 -14.37 11.58 -11.62
CA LEU A 18 -15.61 10.94 -11.14
C LEU A 18 -16.80 11.77 -11.56
N SER A 19 -17.80 11.15 -12.18
CA SER A 19 -19.03 11.78 -12.66
C SER A 19 -20.26 10.88 -12.48
N GLY A 20 -21.45 11.37 -12.86
CA GLY A 20 -22.70 10.64 -12.75
C GLY A 20 -23.42 10.88 -11.43
N GLU A 21 -23.98 9.81 -10.84
CA GLU A 21 -24.72 9.88 -9.57
C GLU A 21 -23.80 10.19 -8.38
N PRO A 22 -24.32 10.75 -7.27
CA PRO A 22 -23.52 11.00 -6.06
C PRO A 22 -22.77 9.77 -5.58
N ALA A 23 -21.49 9.95 -5.19
CA ALA A 23 -20.58 8.85 -4.88
C ALA A 23 -19.76 9.07 -3.60
N ASP A 24 -20.20 9.94 -2.69
CA ASP A 24 -19.45 10.33 -1.47
C ASP A 24 -19.10 9.12 -0.58
N GLU A 25 -19.98 8.12 -0.52
CA GLU A 25 -19.77 6.90 0.28
C GLU A 25 -18.65 6.00 -0.27
N TYR A 26 -18.26 6.18 -1.55
CA TYR A 26 -17.19 5.43 -2.21
C TYR A 26 -15.84 6.15 -2.15
N ILE A 27 -15.79 7.38 -1.62
CA ILE A 27 -14.56 8.16 -1.55
C ILE A 27 -13.73 7.77 -0.33
N SER A 28 -12.54 7.26 -0.59
CA SER A 28 -11.52 6.98 0.42
C SER A 28 -10.59 8.17 0.59
N ARG A 29 -10.23 8.49 1.84
CA ARG A 29 -9.19 9.47 2.16
C ARG A 29 -8.01 8.79 2.84
N SER A 30 -6.79 9.12 2.38
CA SER A 30 -5.56 8.56 2.95
C SER A 30 -5.01 9.46 4.05
N ALA A 31 -4.53 8.85 5.14
CA ALA A 31 -3.82 9.52 6.21
C ALA A 31 -2.32 9.16 6.24
N ALA A 32 -1.82 8.41 5.25
CA ALA A 32 -0.45 7.96 5.17
C ALA A 32 0.10 8.02 3.74
N GLY A 33 1.42 8.12 3.61
CA GLY A 33 2.14 8.10 2.35
C GLY A 33 1.90 9.32 1.46
N PRO A 34 2.18 9.21 0.16
CA PRO A 34 2.11 10.34 -0.77
C PRO A 34 0.69 10.88 -1.02
N SER A 35 -0.34 10.05 -0.82
CA SER A 35 -1.75 10.45 -1.00
C SER A 35 -2.37 11.05 0.26
N ALA A 36 -1.63 11.22 1.35
CA ALA A 36 -2.16 11.86 2.55
C ALA A 36 -2.46 13.33 2.25
N GLY A 37 -3.69 13.77 2.62
CA GLY A 37 -4.17 15.12 2.35
C GLY A 37 -4.70 15.37 0.93
N SER A 38 -4.76 14.33 0.07
CA SER A 38 -5.40 14.43 -1.25
C SER A 38 -6.92 14.60 -1.15
N PRO A 39 -7.60 15.09 -2.20
CA PRO A 39 -9.06 15.23 -2.22
C PRO A 39 -9.81 13.92 -1.96
N GLY A 40 -9.21 12.81 -2.32
CA GLY A 40 -9.75 11.47 -2.14
C GLY A 40 -9.40 10.54 -3.30
N SER A 41 -9.81 9.30 -3.16
CA SER A 41 -9.61 8.26 -4.16
C SER A 41 -10.81 7.31 -4.16
N ILE A 42 -11.01 6.62 -5.25
CA ILE A 42 -12.01 5.58 -5.38
C ILE A 42 -11.36 4.22 -5.61
N PHE A 43 -12.10 3.16 -5.30
CA PHE A 43 -11.78 1.79 -5.68
C PHE A 43 -12.78 1.33 -6.71
N PHE A 44 -12.30 1.05 -7.92
CA PHE A 44 -13.10 0.45 -8.98
C PHE A 44 -12.75 -1.03 -9.10
N THR A 45 -13.78 -1.88 -9.17
CA THR A 45 -13.64 -3.33 -9.30
C THR A 45 -14.38 -3.81 -10.52
N ALA A 46 -13.66 -4.46 -11.43
CA ALA A 46 -14.22 -5.16 -12.59
C ALA A 46 -14.51 -6.63 -12.28
N GLY A 47 -15.08 -7.35 -13.23
CA GLY A 47 -15.37 -8.77 -13.11
C GLY A 47 -14.18 -9.61 -12.61
N GLY A 48 -14.45 -10.64 -11.80
CA GLY A 48 -13.42 -11.49 -11.19
C GLY A 48 -12.69 -10.87 -10.01
N GLY A 49 -13.22 -9.80 -9.40
CA GLY A 49 -12.62 -9.14 -8.22
C GLY A 49 -11.35 -8.34 -8.54
N ARG A 50 -11.14 -8.00 -9.79
CA ARG A 50 -10.00 -7.21 -10.27
C ARG A 50 -10.18 -5.75 -9.90
N ARG A 51 -9.31 -5.22 -9.08
CA ARG A 51 -9.46 -3.90 -8.43
C ARG A 51 -8.36 -2.94 -8.84
N VAL A 52 -8.71 -1.67 -8.99
CA VAL A 52 -7.77 -0.55 -9.08
C VAL A 52 -8.22 0.60 -8.17
N ARG A 53 -7.26 1.26 -7.54
CA ARG A 53 -7.45 2.51 -6.81
C ARG A 53 -6.90 3.65 -7.65
N ALA A 54 -7.67 4.71 -7.80
CA ALA A 54 -7.23 5.94 -8.44
C ALA A 54 -7.60 7.15 -7.60
N GLU A 55 -6.75 8.19 -7.62
CA GLU A 55 -7.07 9.47 -6.99
C GLU A 55 -8.12 10.23 -7.82
N MET A 56 -8.79 11.18 -7.19
CA MET A 56 -9.79 12.01 -7.87
C MET A 56 -9.12 13.27 -8.41
N ASP A 57 -9.28 13.49 -9.73
CA ASP A 57 -8.84 14.71 -10.42
C ASP A 57 -9.82 15.03 -11.54
N GLY A 58 -10.48 16.19 -11.45
CA GLY A 58 -11.45 16.63 -12.47
C GLY A 58 -10.85 16.86 -13.87
N ALA A 59 -9.52 16.99 -13.99
CA ALA A 59 -8.81 17.15 -15.25
C ALA A 59 -8.33 15.81 -15.85
N SER A 60 -8.52 14.68 -15.17
CA SER A 60 -8.06 13.37 -15.65
C SER A 60 -8.71 13.00 -16.99
N PRO A 61 -7.94 12.44 -17.95
CA PRO A 61 -8.48 11.90 -19.20
C PRO A 61 -9.25 10.59 -18.99
N ILE A 62 -9.06 9.93 -17.84
CA ILE A 62 -9.79 8.70 -17.47
C ILE A 62 -11.01 9.09 -16.66
N GLU A 63 -12.17 8.57 -17.04
CA GLU A 63 -13.42 8.85 -16.36
C GLU A 63 -14.01 7.60 -15.69
N VAL A 64 -14.60 7.79 -14.51
CA VAL A 64 -15.46 6.81 -13.88
C VAL A 64 -16.84 7.42 -13.72
N VAL A 65 -17.82 6.81 -14.38
CA VAL A 65 -19.23 7.25 -14.33
C VAL A 65 -19.98 6.38 -13.36
N HIS A 66 -20.37 6.93 -12.21
CA HIS A 66 -21.21 6.24 -11.22
C HIS A 66 -22.67 6.25 -11.71
N ARG A 67 -23.32 5.08 -11.73
CA ARG A 67 -24.70 4.88 -12.19
C ARG A 67 -25.72 4.66 -11.07
N GLY A 68 -25.27 4.77 -9.84
CA GLY A 68 -26.08 4.51 -8.65
C GLY A 68 -25.87 3.10 -8.08
N GLY A 69 -26.02 2.94 -6.76
CA GLY A 69 -25.90 1.64 -6.08
C GLY A 69 -24.53 0.99 -6.21
N GLY A 70 -23.50 1.78 -6.49
CA GLY A 70 -22.12 1.32 -6.71
C GLY A 70 -21.83 0.87 -8.14
N GLU A 71 -22.80 0.68 -8.99
CA GLU A 71 -22.57 0.36 -10.41
C GLU A 71 -21.82 1.52 -11.09
N ALA A 72 -20.77 1.21 -11.84
CA ALA A 72 -19.96 2.24 -12.49
C ALA A 72 -19.32 1.73 -13.78
N ASP A 73 -19.04 2.66 -14.69
CA ASP A 73 -18.26 2.43 -15.89
C ASP A 73 -16.93 3.18 -15.80
N LEU A 74 -15.85 2.47 -16.06
CA LEU A 74 -14.51 3.05 -16.25
C LEU A 74 -14.31 3.27 -17.76
N ILE A 75 -14.09 4.52 -18.14
CA ILE A 75 -13.90 4.96 -19.53
C ILE A 75 -12.45 5.40 -19.71
N ILE A 76 -11.75 4.74 -20.62
CA ILE A 76 -10.35 5.00 -20.92
C ILE A 76 -10.08 4.77 -22.41
N ASP A 77 -9.44 5.73 -23.07
CA ASP A 77 -9.08 5.68 -24.49
C ASP A 77 -10.26 5.26 -25.40
N GLY A 78 -11.49 5.68 -25.05
CA GLY A 78 -12.74 5.35 -25.79
C GLY A 78 -13.33 3.97 -25.49
N GLU A 79 -12.65 3.13 -24.71
CA GLU A 79 -13.19 1.85 -24.23
C GLU A 79 -13.96 2.03 -22.92
N VAL A 80 -15.04 1.26 -22.76
CA VAL A 80 -15.88 1.25 -21.56
C VAL A 80 -15.76 -0.11 -20.88
N VAL A 81 -15.42 -0.11 -19.60
CA VAL A 81 -15.38 -1.31 -18.78
C VAL A 81 -16.36 -1.16 -17.62
N SER A 82 -17.42 -1.96 -17.64
CA SER A 82 -18.41 -1.96 -16.57
C SER A 82 -17.89 -2.69 -15.33
N GLY A 83 -18.21 -2.14 -14.17
CA GLY A 83 -17.79 -2.65 -12.88
C GLY A 83 -18.53 -1.97 -11.73
N ARG A 84 -17.86 -1.85 -10.59
CA ARG A 84 -18.45 -1.28 -9.38
C ARG A 84 -17.45 -0.38 -8.66
N LEU A 85 -17.95 0.65 -8.01
CA LEU A 85 -17.27 1.33 -6.92
C LEU A 85 -17.42 0.50 -5.65
N GLU A 86 -16.32 0.32 -4.91
CA GLU A 86 -16.36 -0.34 -3.61
C GLU A 86 -16.25 0.70 -2.49
N PRO A 87 -17.18 0.70 -1.51
CA PRO A 87 -17.06 1.59 -0.37
C PRO A 87 -15.85 1.19 0.48
N PRO A 88 -15.00 2.13 0.90
CA PRO A 88 -13.95 1.83 1.85
C PRO A 88 -14.53 1.48 3.22
N ALA A 89 -13.94 0.53 3.93
CA ALA A 89 -14.26 0.33 5.32
C ALA A 89 -13.68 1.48 6.17
N LEU A 90 -12.35 1.66 6.12
CA LEU A 90 -11.68 2.87 6.62
C LEU A 90 -10.86 3.55 5.53
N HIS A 91 -9.83 2.90 5.00
CA HIS A 91 -9.01 3.41 3.90
C HIS A 91 -9.19 2.62 2.60
N CYS A 92 -9.44 1.34 2.70
CA CYS A 92 -9.68 0.46 1.56
C CYS A 92 -10.86 -0.48 1.82
N PRO A 93 -11.42 -1.08 0.78
CA PRO A 93 -12.47 -2.08 0.94
C PRO A 93 -11.99 -3.27 1.76
N ARG A 94 -12.86 -3.80 2.63
CA ARG A 94 -12.69 -5.04 3.40
C ARG A 94 -11.51 -5.07 4.38
N GLN A 95 -10.87 -3.93 4.67
CA GLN A 95 -9.86 -3.82 5.71
C GLN A 95 -10.05 -2.58 6.57
N ALA A 96 -9.90 -2.75 7.88
CA ALA A 96 -9.70 -1.65 8.80
C ALA A 96 -8.23 -1.19 8.70
N TYR A 97 -7.91 -0.39 7.68
CA TYR A 97 -6.55 0.12 7.46
C TYR A 97 -6.36 1.44 8.23
N ILE A 98 -5.55 1.42 9.28
CA ILE A 98 -5.44 2.51 10.25
C ILE A 98 -4.02 3.09 10.26
N THR A 99 -3.93 4.41 10.13
CA THR A 99 -2.70 5.16 10.43
C THR A 99 -2.78 5.60 11.89
N VAL A 100 -1.88 5.10 12.74
CA VAL A 100 -1.83 5.41 14.18
C VAL A 100 -1.38 6.84 14.40
N SER A 101 -0.16 7.18 13.96
CA SER A 101 0.36 8.55 13.98
C SER A 101 0.32 9.15 12.58
N GLY A 102 -0.50 10.20 12.40
CA GLY A 102 -0.62 10.97 11.18
C GLY A 102 0.42 12.09 11.08
N THR A 103 1.53 12.00 11.84
CA THR A 103 2.68 12.90 11.80
C THR A 103 3.97 12.07 11.74
N CYS A 104 5.07 12.67 11.27
CA CYS A 104 6.35 11.98 11.15
C CYS A 104 7.51 12.95 11.25
N ILE A 105 8.55 12.59 12.02
CA ILE A 105 9.80 13.35 12.14
C ILE A 105 10.73 13.17 10.94
N PHE A 106 10.53 12.11 10.15
CA PHE A 106 11.33 11.84 8.95
C PHE A 106 10.74 12.56 7.73
N HIS A 107 11.60 13.00 6.84
CA HIS A 107 11.24 13.76 5.64
C HIS A 107 11.54 12.95 4.37
N CYS A 108 10.94 11.75 4.27
CA CYS A 108 11.03 10.96 3.05
C CYS A 108 10.48 11.77 1.86
N ARG A 109 11.25 11.87 0.77
CA ARG A 109 11.00 12.83 -0.32
C ARG A 109 9.69 12.61 -1.08
N TYR A 110 9.15 11.41 -1.02
CA TYR A 110 7.88 11.02 -1.66
C TYR A 110 6.67 11.12 -0.71
N CYS A 111 6.87 11.45 0.57
CA CYS A 111 5.82 11.38 1.58
C CYS A 111 5.34 12.77 1.98
N THR A 112 4.03 13.01 1.99
CA THR A 112 3.42 14.29 2.36
C THR A 112 3.18 14.43 3.87
N VAL A 113 3.16 13.33 4.61
CA VAL A 113 2.79 13.29 6.06
C VAL A 113 3.55 14.33 6.91
N PRO A 114 4.88 14.53 6.76
CA PRO A 114 5.61 15.50 7.59
C PRO A 114 5.15 16.95 7.42
N GLY A 115 4.52 17.27 6.29
CA GLY A 115 4.01 18.63 5.98
C GLY A 115 2.54 18.85 6.36
N LEU A 116 1.87 17.83 6.91
CA LEU A 116 0.44 17.91 7.23
C LEU A 116 0.20 18.06 8.72
N PRO A 117 -0.88 18.75 9.12
CA PRO A 117 -1.32 18.78 10.51
C PRO A 117 -1.87 17.40 10.89
N GLY A 118 -1.05 16.58 11.53
CA GLY A 118 -1.43 15.25 11.97
C GLY A 118 -1.32 15.11 13.48
N ARG A 119 -1.96 14.07 14.02
CA ARG A 119 -1.83 13.67 15.42
C ARG A 119 -1.74 12.15 15.56
N ARG A 120 -1.32 11.71 16.72
CA ARG A 120 -1.46 10.31 17.13
C ARG A 120 -2.89 10.07 17.58
N LYS A 121 -3.54 9.02 17.09
CA LYS A 121 -4.84 8.55 17.56
C LYS A 121 -4.70 7.85 18.90
N THR A 122 -5.70 7.98 19.78
CA THR A 122 -5.73 7.21 21.02
C THR A 122 -6.11 5.75 20.77
N ILE A 123 -5.74 4.86 21.68
CA ILE A 123 -6.06 3.44 21.61
C ILE A 123 -7.58 3.26 21.59
N ASP A 124 -8.32 3.94 22.43
CA ASP A 124 -9.80 3.89 22.50
C ASP A 124 -10.45 4.36 21.19
N GLU A 125 -9.87 5.39 20.55
CA GLU A 125 -10.32 5.84 19.23
C GLU A 125 -10.13 4.75 18.18
N ILE A 126 -8.96 4.13 18.16
CA ILE A 126 -8.63 3.06 17.21
C ILE A 126 -9.52 1.84 17.43
N VAL A 127 -9.71 1.41 18.66
CA VAL A 127 -10.60 0.29 19.01
C VAL A 127 -12.03 0.56 18.56
N ARG A 128 -12.55 1.77 18.78
CA ARG A 128 -13.89 2.16 18.29
C ARG A 128 -13.96 2.13 16.77
N MET A 129 -12.96 2.70 16.07
CA MET A 129 -12.91 2.70 14.61
C MET A 129 -12.97 1.25 14.05
N VAL A 130 -12.25 0.30 14.65
CA VAL A 130 -12.28 -1.11 14.24
C VAL A 130 -13.64 -1.72 14.52
N LYS A 131 -14.20 -1.47 15.70
CA LYS A 131 -15.52 -2.00 16.09
C LYS A 131 -16.63 -1.53 15.14
N ASP A 132 -16.59 -0.26 14.72
CA ASP A 132 -17.61 0.34 13.84
C ASP A 132 -17.63 -0.27 12.42
N VAL A 133 -16.56 -0.96 12.02
CA VAL A 133 -16.45 -1.59 10.69
C VAL A 133 -16.25 -3.09 10.75
N SER A 134 -16.27 -3.70 11.92
CA SER A 134 -15.86 -5.09 12.16
C SER A 134 -16.66 -6.12 11.34
N ASP A 135 -17.92 -5.86 11.06
CA ASP A 135 -18.80 -6.70 10.24
C ASP A 135 -18.52 -6.60 8.72
N ARG A 136 -17.73 -5.61 8.30
CA ARG A 136 -17.45 -5.30 6.90
C ARG A 136 -16.00 -5.54 6.49
N VAL A 137 -15.18 -6.03 7.42
CA VAL A 137 -13.73 -6.23 7.17
C VAL A 137 -13.30 -7.66 7.40
N ASP A 138 -12.31 -8.09 6.63
CA ASP A 138 -11.66 -9.39 6.78
C ASP A 138 -10.37 -9.30 7.58
N ALA A 139 -9.80 -8.10 7.69
CA ALA A 139 -8.49 -7.87 8.29
C ALA A 139 -8.33 -6.46 8.87
N ILE A 140 -7.37 -6.34 9.77
CA ILE A 140 -6.89 -5.05 10.29
C ILE A 140 -5.48 -4.82 9.75
N ALA A 141 -5.23 -3.62 9.24
CA ALA A 141 -3.91 -3.19 8.81
C ALA A 141 -3.50 -1.93 9.58
N ILE A 142 -2.35 -1.98 10.22
CA ILE A 142 -1.80 -0.88 11.03
C ILE A 142 -0.58 -0.29 10.32
N THR A 143 -0.57 1.01 10.16
CA THR A 143 0.61 1.78 9.75
C THR A 143 0.81 2.98 10.66
N SER A 144 2.02 3.52 10.70
CA SER A 144 2.29 4.72 11.49
C SER A 144 3.40 5.56 10.88
N GLY A 145 3.30 6.88 11.01
CA GLY A 145 4.45 7.76 11.00
C GLY A 145 5.21 7.63 12.32
N VAL A 146 6.36 8.28 12.45
CA VAL A 146 7.13 8.35 13.69
C VAL A 146 6.92 9.74 14.28
N ALA A 147 6.16 9.83 15.38
CA ALA A 147 5.78 11.12 15.96
C ALA A 147 6.92 11.81 16.72
N SER A 148 7.74 11.05 17.46
CA SER A 148 8.82 11.56 18.32
C SER A 148 10.10 10.75 18.19
N SER A 149 10.09 9.46 18.49
CA SER A 149 11.19 8.53 18.30
C SER A 149 10.68 7.19 17.77
N ILE A 150 11.55 6.40 17.18
CA ILE A 150 11.22 5.09 16.63
C ILE A 150 10.76 4.14 17.75
N GLU A 151 11.46 4.17 18.88
CA GLU A 151 11.21 3.32 20.04
C GLU A 151 9.85 3.63 20.69
N GLU A 152 9.52 4.92 20.86
CA GLU A 152 8.23 5.34 21.40
C GLU A 152 7.08 5.01 20.45
N GLU A 153 7.30 5.15 19.14
CA GLU A 153 6.28 4.80 18.16
C GLU A 153 6.04 3.29 18.11
N GLU A 154 7.12 2.49 18.15
CA GLU A 154 7.01 1.04 18.27
C GLU A 154 6.23 0.64 19.51
N ALA A 155 6.62 1.14 20.70
CA ALA A 155 5.96 0.82 21.96
C ALA A 155 4.45 1.10 21.88
N TYR A 156 4.08 2.26 21.36
CA TYR A 156 2.67 2.64 21.22
C TYR A 156 1.92 1.77 20.22
N VAL A 157 2.53 1.43 19.09
CA VAL A 157 1.91 0.52 18.10
C VAL A 157 1.72 -0.88 18.69
N LEU A 158 2.65 -1.37 19.52
CA LEU A 158 2.51 -2.65 20.21
C LEU A 158 1.31 -2.64 21.19
N GLU A 159 1.08 -1.54 21.92
CA GLU A 159 -0.11 -1.37 22.75
C GLU A 159 -1.41 -1.36 21.91
N VAL A 160 -1.41 -0.67 20.77
CA VAL A 160 -2.54 -0.69 19.82
C VAL A 160 -2.84 -2.11 19.34
N VAL A 161 -1.81 -2.85 18.91
CA VAL A 161 -1.96 -4.25 18.45
C VAL A 161 -2.50 -5.12 19.59
N ALA A 162 -1.98 -4.97 20.80
CA ALA A 162 -2.45 -5.73 21.96
C ALA A 162 -3.94 -5.48 22.25
N ALA A 163 -4.41 -4.23 22.15
CA ALA A 163 -5.80 -3.86 22.33
C ALA A 163 -6.73 -4.43 21.24
N LEU A 164 -6.21 -4.61 20.02
CA LEU A 164 -6.98 -5.11 18.88
C LEU A 164 -7.04 -6.65 18.76
N ARG A 165 -6.22 -7.39 19.51
CA ARG A 165 -6.17 -8.87 19.44
C ARG A 165 -7.52 -9.57 19.65
N SER A 166 -8.36 -9.00 20.49
CA SER A 166 -9.70 -9.56 20.79
C SER A 166 -10.71 -9.40 19.67
N SER A 167 -10.37 -8.66 18.60
CA SER A 167 -11.27 -8.47 17.45
C SER A 167 -11.48 -9.74 16.62
N GLY A 168 -10.59 -10.73 16.72
CA GLY A 168 -10.64 -11.98 15.95
C GLY A 168 -10.17 -11.86 14.50
N HIS A 169 -9.84 -10.65 14.02
CA HIS A 169 -9.34 -10.43 12.66
C HIS A 169 -7.82 -10.62 12.58
N PRO A 170 -7.27 -11.14 11.48
CA PRO A 170 -5.83 -11.10 11.25
C PRO A 170 -5.33 -9.65 11.20
N ILE A 171 -4.22 -9.38 11.90
CA ILE A 171 -3.61 -8.06 12.00
C ILE A 171 -2.32 -8.05 11.19
N GLY A 172 -2.18 -7.08 10.28
CA GLY A 172 -0.93 -6.77 9.57
C GLY A 172 -0.35 -5.44 10.06
N VAL A 173 0.97 -5.37 10.19
CA VAL A 173 1.66 -4.17 10.69
C VAL A 173 2.73 -3.70 9.72
N SER A 174 2.74 -2.40 9.43
CA SER A 174 3.71 -1.72 8.58
C SER A 174 4.23 -0.45 9.26
N ILE A 175 5.35 -0.53 9.94
CA ILE A 175 6.03 0.59 10.61
C ILE A 175 7.52 0.57 10.28
N TYR A 176 8.24 1.64 10.60
CA TYR A 176 9.70 1.59 10.59
C TYR A 176 10.18 0.78 11.81
N PRO A 177 11.01 -0.27 11.61
CA PRO A 177 11.32 -1.21 12.67
C PRO A 177 12.52 -0.77 13.55
N THR A 178 12.53 -1.25 14.80
CA THR A 178 13.74 -1.48 15.59
C THR A 178 14.25 -2.91 15.36
N PRO A 179 15.44 -3.29 15.84
CA PRO A 179 15.90 -4.68 15.78
C PRO A 179 15.00 -5.69 16.53
N ARG A 180 14.14 -5.22 17.45
CA ARG A 180 13.23 -6.05 18.25
C ARG A 180 11.82 -6.13 17.68
N THR A 181 11.43 -5.21 16.81
CA THR A 181 10.08 -5.12 16.24
C THR A 181 9.55 -6.47 15.71
N PRO A 182 10.33 -7.26 14.92
CA PRO A 182 9.85 -8.55 14.44
C PRO A 182 9.43 -9.51 15.56
N ALA A 183 10.25 -9.62 16.60
CA ALA A 183 9.98 -10.52 17.73
C ALA A 183 8.77 -10.04 18.57
N HIS A 184 8.66 -8.74 18.82
CA HIS A 184 7.53 -8.16 19.55
C HIS A 184 6.21 -8.37 18.82
N LEU A 185 6.16 -8.09 17.51
CA LEU A 185 4.96 -8.29 16.71
C LEU A 185 4.56 -9.76 16.60
N HIS A 186 5.54 -10.66 16.45
CA HIS A 186 5.29 -12.10 16.43
C HIS A 186 4.71 -12.59 17.77
N ALA A 187 5.27 -12.15 18.90
CA ALA A 187 4.77 -12.50 20.23
C ALA A 187 3.32 -12.00 20.48
N LEU A 188 2.90 -10.92 19.83
CA LEU A 188 1.53 -10.42 19.86
C LEU A 188 0.59 -11.16 18.90
N GLY A 189 1.07 -12.10 18.10
CA GLY A 189 0.24 -12.88 17.18
C GLY A 189 -0.15 -12.09 15.91
N VAL A 190 0.64 -11.09 15.52
CA VAL A 190 0.49 -10.40 14.23
C VAL A 190 0.62 -11.42 13.10
N ALA A 191 -0.27 -11.37 12.11
CA ALA A 191 -0.33 -12.34 11.03
C ALA A 191 0.71 -12.08 9.93
N GLU A 192 0.97 -10.81 9.64
CA GLU A 192 1.84 -10.37 8.55
C GLU A 192 2.53 -9.05 8.89
N VAL A 193 3.76 -8.89 8.40
CA VAL A 193 4.52 -7.65 8.59
C VAL A 193 5.04 -7.10 7.28
N LYS A 194 5.17 -5.77 7.22
CA LYS A 194 5.69 -5.08 6.07
C LYS A 194 6.69 -4.00 6.51
N PHE A 195 7.96 -4.18 6.13
CA PHE A 195 9.03 -3.21 6.34
C PHE A 195 9.57 -2.78 4.98
N ASN A 196 9.44 -1.50 4.67
CA ASN A 196 9.59 -1.01 3.31
C ASN A 196 11.03 -0.55 3.01
N LEU A 197 11.67 -1.17 2.03
CA LEU A 197 12.93 -0.69 1.46
C LEU A 197 12.73 0.52 0.55
N GLU A 198 11.53 0.69 0.01
CA GLU A 198 11.08 1.84 -0.80
C GLU A 198 11.89 2.09 -2.07
N ALA A 199 13.22 2.08 -2.03
CA ALA A 199 14.11 2.32 -3.15
C ALA A 199 14.81 1.02 -3.61
N ALA A 200 15.35 0.99 -4.82
CA ALA A 200 15.97 -0.21 -5.38
C ALA A 200 17.43 -0.41 -4.93
N THR A 201 18.10 0.63 -4.47
CA THR A 201 19.49 0.54 -3.97
C THR A 201 19.66 1.31 -2.67
N PRO A 202 20.69 0.95 -1.84
CA PRO A 202 21.00 1.67 -0.61
C PRO A 202 21.30 3.17 -0.83
N GLU A 203 21.98 3.53 -1.92
CA GLU A 203 22.32 4.91 -2.26
C GLU A 203 21.06 5.72 -2.58
N LEU A 204 20.15 5.13 -3.35
CA LEU A 204 18.88 5.77 -3.67
C LEU A 204 18.00 5.88 -2.42
N PHE A 205 18.00 4.88 -1.56
CA PHE A 205 17.30 4.91 -0.27
C PHE A 205 17.80 6.05 0.62
N ALA A 206 19.11 6.18 0.80
CA ALA A 206 19.70 7.25 1.61
C ALA A 206 19.31 8.64 1.09
N LYS A 207 19.18 8.80 -0.25
CA LYS A 207 18.71 10.03 -0.88
C LYS A 207 17.22 10.29 -0.68
N MET A 208 16.39 9.24 -0.71
CA MET A 208 14.92 9.34 -0.68
C MET A 208 14.34 9.32 0.74
N CYS A 209 15.02 8.65 1.66
CA CYS A 209 14.59 8.44 3.05
C CYS A 209 15.65 8.94 4.05
N PRO A 210 15.96 10.25 4.07
CA PRO A 210 17.00 10.78 4.94
C PRO A 210 16.67 10.49 6.41
N GLY A 211 17.69 10.06 7.16
CA GLY A 211 17.57 9.72 8.58
C GLY A 211 17.08 8.28 8.86
N LEU A 212 16.70 7.52 7.84
CA LEU A 212 16.37 6.10 7.98
C LEU A 212 17.55 5.21 7.53
N SER A 213 17.58 3.95 8.01
CA SER A 213 18.64 2.98 7.73
C SER A 213 18.11 1.84 6.86
N TRP A 214 18.67 1.69 5.68
CA TRP A 214 18.45 0.54 4.80
C TRP A 214 18.77 -0.78 5.49
N GLU A 215 19.91 -0.82 6.18
CA GLU A 215 20.38 -2.03 6.85
C GLU A 215 19.44 -2.49 7.97
N THR A 216 18.91 -1.54 8.75
CA THR A 216 17.91 -1.84 9.80
C THR A 216 16.67 -2.50 9.21
N ILE A 217 16.18 -2.00 8.07
CA ILE A 217 15.00 -2.58 7.41
C ILE A 217 15.34 -3.97 6.86
N ARG A 218 16.50 -4.12 6.21
CA ARG A 218 16.96 -5.40 5.64
C ARG A 218 17.07 -6.49 6.71
N GLU A 219 17.65 -6.15 7.84
CA GLU A 219 17.79 -7.07 8.98
C GLU A 219 16.42 -7.42 9.59
N ALA A 220 15.52 -6.44 9.73
CA ALA A 220 14.17 -6.69 10.21
C ALA A 220 13.38 -7.61 9.26
N LEU A 221 13.51 -7.45 7.94
CA LEU A 221 12.92 -8.35 6.94
C LEU A 221 13.44 -9.78 7.10
N ARG A 222 14.78 -9.94 7.23
CA ARG A 222 15.41 -11.25 7.42
C ARG A 222 14.93 -11.94 8.70
N SER A 223 14.93 -11.20 9.82
CA SER A 223 14.47 -11.70 11.13
C SER A 223 12.98 -12.07 11.09
N SER A 224 12.17 -11.28 10.34
CA SER A 224 10.75 -11.55 10.21
C SER A 224 10.46 -12.84 9.45
N VAL A 225 11.21 -13.15 8.40
CA VAL A 225 10.99 -14.41 7.67
C VAL A 225 11.25 -15.63 8.57
N ALA A 226 12.23 -15.55 9.47
CA ALA A 226 12.50 -16.63 10.44
C ALA A 226 11.36 -16.84 11.44
N LEU A 227 10.61 -15.79 11.77
CA LEU A 227 9.52 -15.79 12.75
C LEU A 227 8.14 -16.05 12.11
N PHE A 228 7.82 -15.33 11.05
CA PHE A 228 6.50 -15.35 10.40
C PHE A 228 6.40 -16.38 9.28
N GLY A 229 7.53 -16.85 8.77
CA GLY A 229 7.61 -17.74 7.63
C GLY A 229 7.67 -17.01 6.28
N ARG A 230 8.03 -17.76 5.24
CA ARG A 230 8.09 -17.29 3.86
C ARG A 230 6.69 -16.87 3.38
N GLY A 231 6.61 -15.76 2.64
CA GLY A 231 5.36 -15.26 2.07
C GLY A 231 4.42 -14.53 3.07
N ARG A 232 4.88 -14.30 4.33
CA ARG A 232 4.16 -13.50 5.34
C ARG A 232 4.84 -12.18 5.66
N VAL A 233 5.92 -11.90 4.96
CA VAL A 233 6.75 -10.68 5.10
C VAL A 233 6.76 -9.96 3.76
N TYR A 234 6.53 -8.66 3.79
CA TYR A 234 6.40 -7.82 2.60
C TYR A 234 7.32 -6.62 2.65
N SER A 235 7.67 -6.09 1.47
CA SER A 235 8.39 -4.81 1.35
C SER A 235 7.91 -4.04 0.13
N ASN A 236 7.48 -2.79 0.30
CA ASN A 236 7.23 -1.91 -0.84
C ASN A 236 8.53 -1.48 -1.48
N ILE A 237 8.51 -1.41 -2.81
CA ILE A 237 9.52 -0.81 -3.67
C ILE A 237 8.79 0.20 -4.56
N ILE A 238 9.20 1.45 -4.53
CA ILE A 238 8.62 2.50 -5.37
C ILE A 238 9.32 2.51 -6.71
N VAL A 239 8.56 2.34 -7.79
CA VAL A 239 9.03 2.41 -9.17
C VAL A 239 8.95 3.86 -9.65
N GLY A 240 10.07 4.45 -10.08
CA GLY A 240 10.13 5.83 -10.61
C GLY A 240 10.91 6.81 -9.72
N LEU A 241 11.67 6.33 -8.73
CA LEU A 241 12.55 7.16 -7.91
C LEU A 241 13.88 7.54 -8.61
N GLY A 242 14.17 6.92 -9.75
CA GLY A 242 15.40 7.14 -10.54
C GLY A 242 16.30 5.91 -10.62
N GLU A 243 15.80 4.76 -10.22
CA GLU A 243 16.40 3.44 -10.36
C GLU A 243 16.32 2.92 -11.81
N THR A 244 17.20 1.99 -12.16
CA THR A 244 17.09 1.18 -13.39
C THR A 244 16.18 -0.03 -13.18
N ASP A 245 15.70 -0.63 -14.27
CA ASP A 245 14.91 -1.87 -14.18
C ASP A 245 15.76 -3.04 -13.69
N ASP A 246 17.06 -3.06 -14.01
CA ASP A 246 18.01 -4.04 -13.48
C ASP A 246 18.21 -3.91 -11.95
N ASP A 247 18.17 -2.69 -11.41
CA ASP A 247 18.23 -2.47 -9.96
C ASP A 247 16.99 -3.05 -9.28
N LEU A 248 15.81 -2.82 -9.88
CA LEU A 248 14.55 -3.38 -9.40
C LEU A 248 14.54 -4.90 -9.46
N GLU A 249 14.99 -5.49 -10.57
CA GLU A 249 15.05 -6.94 -10.74
C GLU A 249 15.97 -7.59 -9.68
N ARG A 250 17.19 -7.07 -9.51
CA ARG A 250 18.11 -7.55 -8.46
C ARG A 250 17.53 -7.48 -7.06
N LEU A 251 16.85 -6.37 -6.73
CA LEU A 251 16.21 -6.25 -5.41
C LEU A 251 15.03 -7.23 -5.25
N MET A 252 14.21 -7.40 -6.27
CA MET A 252 13.11 -8.38 -6.24
C MET A 252 13.63 -9.80 -6.06
N GLU A 253 14.68 -10.19 -6.77
CA GLU A 253 15.34 -11.50 -6.65
C GLU A 253 15.89 -11.72 -5.24
N TYR A 254 16.58 -10.72 -4.68
CA TYR A 254 17.09 -10.77 -3.31
C TYR A 254 15.97 -10.98 -2.29
N LEU A 255 14.90 -10.18 -2.37
CA LEU A 255 13.77 -10.26 -1.44
C LEU A 255 13.02 -11.60 -1.57
N ALA A 256 12.67 -11.99 -2.78
CA ALA A 256 11.93 -13.22 -3.02
C ALA A 256 12.76 -14.47 -2.65
N GLY A 257 14.05 -14.49 -2.97
CA GLY A 257 14.98 -15.54 -2.53
C GLY A 257 15.03 -15.67 -1.01
N SER A 258 14.96 -14.56 -0.29
CA SER A 258 14.89 -14.51 1.18
C SER A 258 13.52 -14.90 1.73
N GLY A 259 12.47 -15.02 0.92
CA GLY A 259 11.10 -15.35 1.37
C GLY A 259 10.20 -14.15 1.63
N VAL A 260 10.66 -12.95 1.27
CA VAL A 260 9.90 -11.69 1.35
C VAL A 260 9.18 -11.46 0.02
N ILE A 261 7.91 -11.07 0.05
CA ILE A 261 7.18 -10.66 -1.16
C ILE A 261 7.42 -9.15 -1.40
N PRO A 262 8.13 -8.77 -2.48
CA PRO A 262 8.19 -7.38 -2.90
C PRO A 262 6.84 -6.90 -3.44
N ILE A 263 6.50 -5.64 -3.21
CA ILE A 263 5.30 -4.99 -3.75
C ILE A 263 5.77 -3.78 -4.56
N LEU A 264 5.58 -3.82 -5.87
CA LEU A 264 5.98 -2.74 -6.76
C LEU A 264 4.93 -1.63 -6.77
N ARG A 265 5.26 -0.48 -6.22
CA ARG A 265 4.35 0.67 -6.12
C ARG A 265 4.75 1.74 -7.12
N PRO A 266 3.90 2.11 -8.09
CA PRO A 266 4.18 3.27 -8.94
C PRO A 266 4.37 4.52 -8.09
N LEU A 267 5.37 5.33 -8.43
CA LEU A 267 5.56 6.64 -7.80
C LEU A 267 4.28 7.46 -7.91
N THR A 268 3.81 7.99 -6.79
CA THR A 268 2.83 9.07 -6.76
C THR A 268 3.60 10.39 -6.63
N PRO A 269 3.58 11.26 -7.63
CA PRO A 269 4.22 12.57 -7.56
C PRO A 269 3.65 13.38 -6.39
N ALA A 270 4.48 13.64 -5.39
CA ALA A 270 4.06 14.35 -4.18
C ALA A 270 5.28 14.92 -3.43
N ALA A 271 5.05 15.79 -2.48
CA ALA A 271 6.07 16.41 -1.64
C ALA A 271 7.22 16.98 -2.51
N SER A 272 8.48 16.61 -2.23
CA SER A 272 9.63 17.09 -3.01
C SER A 272 9.81 16.41 -4.39
N LEU A 273 8.93 15.48 -4.73
CA LEU A 273 8.90 14.79 -6.03
C LEU A 273 7.63 15.13 -6.85
N ALA A 274 6.95 16.24 -6.53
CA ALA A 274 5.72 16.66 -7.21
C ALA A 274 5.91 16.87 -8.73
N ASP A 275 7.10 17.28 -9.15
CA ASP A 275 7.43 17.53 -10.57
C ASP A 275 7.86 16.25 -11.33
N ARG A 276 7.89 15.10 -10.67
CA ARG A 276 8.22 13.83 -11.31
C ARG A 276 7.03 13.23 -12.02
N SER A 277 7.31 12.50 -13.12
CA SER A 277 6.30 11.71 -13.80
C SER A 277 6.13 10.35 -13.13
N ARG A 278 4.92 9.80 -13.20
CA ARG A 278 4.67 8.39 -12.90
C ARG A 278 5.36 7.48 -13.92
N PRO A 279 5.72 6.23 -13.58
CA PRO A 279 6.22 5.28 -14.57
C PRO A 279 5.14 4.98 -15.62
N SER A 280 5.57 4.76 -16.87
CA SER A 280 4.65 4.43 -17.95
C SER A 280 3.97 3.06 -17.74
N ALA A 281 2.79 2.89 -18.33
CA ALA A 281 2.06 1.63 -18.31
C ALA A 281 2.91 0.48 -18.91
N GLU A 282 3.67 0.78 -19.97
CA GLU A 282 4.56 -0.20 -20.60
C GLU A 282 5.65 -0.68 -19.63
N ARG A 283 6.33 0.25 -18.93
CA ARG A 283 7.33 -0.09 -17.91
C ARG A 283 6.73 -0.90 -16.78
N LEU A 284 5.54 -0.51 -16.28
CA LEU A 284 4.84 -1.24 -15.22
C LEU A 284 4.50 -2.67 -15.64
N LEU A 285 4.02 -2.87 -16.87
CA LEU A 285 3.71 -4.19 -17.42
C LEU A 285 4.96 -5.05 -17.61
N SER A 286 6.05 -4.46 -18.06
CA SER A 286 7.33 -5.17 -18.20
C SER A 286 7.83 -5.66 -16.84
N LEU A 287 7.88 -4.77 -15.84
CA LEU A 287 8.29 -5.10 -14.47
C LEU A 287 7.34 -6.12 -13.81
N ALA A 288 6.04 -6.06 -14.08
CA ALA A 288 5.09 -7.02 -13.54
C ALA A 288 5.33 -8.44 -14.05
N ARG A 289 5.74 -8.62 -15.32
CA ARG A 289 6.11 -9.95 -15.87
C ARG A 289 7.38 -10.48 -15.20
N VAL A 290 8.39 -9.63 -15.02
CA VAL A 290 9.63 -9.99 -14.31
C VAL A 290 9.30 -10.38 -12.86
N HIS A 291 8.49 -9.59 -12.18
CA HIS A 291 8.03 -9.84 -10.81
C HIS A 291 7.29 -11.19 -10.70
N GLU A 292 6.36 -11.48 -11.60
CA GLU A 292 5.63 -12.75 -11.64
C GLU A 292 6.59 -13.94 -11.81
N ARG A 293 7.57 -13.84 -12.72
CA ARG A 293 8.60 -14.86 -12.92
C ARG A 293 9.39 -15.11 -11.63
N ILE A 294 9.89 -14.06 -11.01
CA ILE A 294 10.69 -14.13 -9.77
C ILE A 294 9.91 -14.78 -8.63
N LEU A 295 8.66 -14.35 -8.40
CA LEU A 295 7.83 -14.92 -7.33
C LEU A 295 7.53 -16.40 -7.57
N ARG A 296 7.21 -16.79 -8.82
CA ARG A 296 6.98 -18.19 -9.18
C ARG A 296 8.23 -19.05 -8.95
N GLU A 297 9.41 -18.58 -9.34
CA GLU A 297 10.69 -19.29 -9.14
C GLU A 297 11.04 -19.42 -7.64
N ALA A 298 10.67 -18.41 -6.84
CA ALA A 298 10.86 -18.45 -5.38
C ALA A 298 9.78 -19.23 -4.62
N GLY A 299 8.72 -19.71 -5.29
CA GLY A 299 7.58 -20.39 -4.66
C GLY A 299 6.76 -19.49 -3.76
N LEU A 300 6.64 -18.19 -4.10
CA LEU A 300 5.88 -17.20 -3.37
C LEU A 300 4.61 -16.80 -4.14
N ASP A 301 3.50 -16.67 -3.44
CA ASP A 301 2.22 -16.30 -4.03
C ASP A 301 1.56 -15.15 -3.24
N PRO A 302 1.52 -13.91 -3.79
CA PRO A 302 0.90 -12.77 -3.12
C PRO A 302 -0.62 -12.90 -2.94
N ARG A 303 -1.28 -13.85 -3.63
CA ARG A 303 -2.72 -14.09 -3.48
C ARG A 303 -3.09 -14.67 -2.11
N HIS A 304 -2.11 -15.23 -1.39
CA HIS A 304 -2.29 -15.75 -0.03
C HIS A 304 -2.14 -14.68 1.06
N ALA A 305 -1.94 -13.41 0.68
CA ALA A 305 -1.90 -12.29 1.62
C ALA A 305 -3.23 -12.12 2.35
N LEU A 306 -3.16 -11.91 3.64
CA LEU A 306 -4.31 -11.72 4.52
C LEU A 306 -4.63 -10.25 4.77
N THR A 307 -3.59 -9.40 4.71
CA THR A 307 -3.68 -8.01 5.20
C THR A 307 -2.95 -7.03 4.29
N MET A 308 -3.10 -5.74 4.57
CA MET A 308 -2.36 -4.62 3.97
C MET A 308 -2.51 -4.52 2.45
N CYS A 309 -1.47 -3.99 1.77
CA CYS A 309 -1.53 -3.68 0.34
C CYS A 309 -1.66 -4.94 -0.53
N ALA A 310 -1.00 -6.04 -0.16
CA ALA A 310 -1.03 -7.29 -0.92
C ALA A 310 -2.43 -7.94 -0.93
N ALA A 311 -3.21 -7.78 0.14
CA ALA A 311 -4.62 -8.18 0.17
C ALA A 311 -5.55 -7.14 -0.48
N CYS A 312 -5.23 -5.83 -0.37
CA CYS A 312 -6.02 -4.74 -0.97
C CYS A 312 -5.96 -4.72 -2.50
N THR A 313 -4.77 -4.91 -3.08
CA THR A 313 -4.51 -5.02 -4.54
C THR A 313 -4.91 -3.82 -5.41
N GLY A 314 -5.19 -2.65 -4.83
CA GLY A 314 -5.68 -1.50 -5.59
C GLY A 314 -4.61 -0.67 -6.30
N CYS A 315 -3.37 -0.68 -5.81
CA CYS A 315 -2.37 0.34 -6.16
C CYS A 315 -1.13 -0.19 -6.90
N ASP A 316 -1.14 -1.44 -7.33
CA ASP A 316 -0.04 -2.14 -8.00
C ASP A 316 -0.57 -3.20 -8.97
N LEU A 317 0.29 -3.73 -9.83
CA LEU A 317 0.00 -4.91 -10.64
C LEU A 317 0.40 -6.16 -9.84
N VAL A 318 -0.58 -6.93 -9.38
CA VAL A 318 -0.36 -8.09 -8.51
C VAL A 318 -0.14 -9.34 -9.35
N PRO A 319 1.02 -10.01 -9.26
CA PRO A 319 1.28 -11.27 -9.94
C PRO A 319 0.24 -12.35 -9.62
N GLY A 320 -0.18 -13.09 -10.66
CA GLY A 320 -1.20 -14.14 -10.56
C GLY A 320 -2.64 -13.65 -10.36
N ARG A 321 -2.85 -12.32 -10.26
CA ARG A 321 -4.19 -11.70 -10.16
C ARG A 321 -4.45 -10.72 -11.30
N ASP A 322 -3.50 -9.86 -11.59
CA ASP A 322 -3.62 -8.83 -12.63
C ASP A 322 -2.83 -9.18 -13.90
N VAL A 323 -1.77 -9.93 -13.76
CA VAL A 323 -0.86 -10.40 -14.83
C VAL A 323 -0.74 -11.90 -14.80
#